data_c03d58c09fec85c80ba17876cf4ccc94
#
_entry.id   c03d58c09fec85c80ba17876cf4ccc94
#
_cell.length_a   1.000
_cell.length_b   1.000
_cell.length_c   1.000
_cell.angle_alpha   90.00
_cell.angle_beta   90.00
_cell.angle_gamma   90.00
#
_symmetry.space_group_name_H-M   'P 1'
#
loop_
_entity.id
_entity.type
_entity.pdbx_description
1 polymer ?
#
loop_
_entity_poly.entity_id
_entity_poly.type
_entity_poly.pdbx_seq_one_letter_code
_entity_poly.pdbx_strand_id
1 'polypeptide(L)'
;MEIKQQIEQALHRAVEAAAAAGELPEGGALPPILLEEPPDKALGDFATNFAMQSARVFRQPPKKIAEALRAHLTGAWLDHAEVAGPGFLNFYLKKDVMADTLRGILRAGENYGALPPKDAAPIQVEYVSANPTGPLHVGHGRGAAVGSALVTLLRTAGYTVESEYYVNDAGNQMHLLAVSVNARYLELLGREVLFPENGYHGADIVETAQRIIDRDGDRYLALSEEERLEQFKDIAYREKLAALRKDLADFGVTFDAWFSERTLHPAAVRRVVDVLLERGTAYKKDGAVWLRSTDYGDDKDRVIFRDNGVPTYLAADIAYHDNKYARGFGRLVNIWGADHHGYVARVKAAMAALGHDPQQLTVLLLQMVSLYRDGEVVKLSKRTGETVTLRELMEEVGVDAARYFFLMRSLDSQLDFDLDLAKKRTNENPVYYIQYAHARISSIFRQAEESKIVPADGAELERLTDETETALIKKLAAYPEEIERAAAEYAPQRIARYSHELAAAFHAFYNKCRIVGQEPALASARLALVMATGRVIRHSLGVLGVSAPEKM
;
A
#
# COMPACT_ATOMS: atom_id res chain seq x y z
N MET A 1 18.72 14.98 -10.35
CA MET A 1 19.40 13.83 -9.74
C MET A 1 19.53 14.16 -8.26
N GLU A 2 19.07 13.28 -7.41
CA GLU A 2 19.12 13.46 -5.96
C GLU A 2 20.58 13.57 -5.47
N ILE A 3 20.79 14.32 -4.38
CA ILE A 3 22.14 14.55 -3.87
C ILE A 3 22.85 13.26 -3.48
N LYS A 4 22.14 12.28 -2.90
CA LYS A 4 22.70 10.96 -2.57
C LYS A 4 23.20 10.22 -3.80
N GLN A 5 22.44 10.22 -4.90
CA GLN A 5 22.85 9.63 -6.17
C GLN A 5 24.08 10.33 -6.76
N GLN A 6 24.18 11.66 -6.60
CA GLN A 6 25.37 12.41 -7.03
C GLN A 6 26.62 12.04 -6.22
N ILE A 7 26.45 11.86 -4.90
CA ILE A 7 27.54 11.41 -4.00
C ILE A 7 27.96 10.00 -4.38
N GLU A 8 27.02 9.08 -4.58
CA GLU A 8 27.29 7.70 -4.97
C GLU A 8 28.05 7.61 -6.30
N GLN A 9 27.60 8.34 -7.32
CA GLN A 9 28.30 8.42 -8.60
C GLN A 9 29.68 9.04 -8.49
N ALA A 10 29.84 10.05 -7.62
CA ALA A 10 31.16 10.66 -7.39
C ALA A 10 32.11 9.70 -6.67
N LEU A 11 31.61 8.88 -5.75
CA LEU A 11 32.39 7.83 -5.10
C LEU A 11 32.82 6.73 -6.10
N HIS A 12 31.94 6.29 -6.99
CA HIS A 12 32.30 5.34 -8.05
C HIS A 12 33.42 5.90 -8.94
N ARG A 13 33.27 7.16 -9.39
CA ARG A 13 34.33 7.82 -10.17
C ARG A 13 35.63 7.97 -9.38
N ALA A 14 35.55 8.24 -8.07
CA ALA A 14 36.74 8.33 -7.21
C ALA A 14 37.45 6.97 -7.07
N VAL A 15 36.70 5.87 -7.00
CA VAL A 15 37.30 4.50 -7.03
C VAL A 15 38.04 4.26 -8.35
N GLU A 16 37.40 4.55 -9.49
CA GLU A 16 38.00 4.39 -10.80
C GLU A 16 39.27 5.25 -10.94
N ALA A 17 39.24 6.51 -10.52
CA ALA A 17 40.37 7.41 -10.57
C ALA A 17 41.53 6.98 -9.65
N ALA A 18 41.23 6.53 -8.43
CA ALA A 18 42.24 6.02 -7.49
C ALA A 18 42.86 4.70 -8.00
N ALA A 19 42.11 3.85 -8.68
CA ALA A 19 42.63 2.65 -9.32
C ALA A 19 43.53 3.01 -10.50
N ALA A 20 43.12 3.93 -11.36
CA ALA A 20 43.96 4.42 -12.48
C ALA A 20 45.26 5.11 -12.00
N ALA A 21 45.24 5.75 -10.84
CA ALA A 21 46.41 6.33 -10.19
C ALA A 21 47.32 5.28 -9.49
N GLY A 22 46.92 4.00 -9.43
CA GLY A 22 47.63 2.94 -8.74
C GLY A 22 47.56 2.99 -7.21
N GLU A 23 46.66 3.81 -6.66
CA GLU A 23 46.45 3.96 -5.21
C GLU A 23 45.55 2.86 -4.65
N LEU A 24 44.62 2.35 -5.47
CA LEU A 24 43.77 1.21 -5.16
C LEU A 24 43.96 0.11 -6.21
N PRO A 25 43.85 -1.19 -5.84
CA PRO A 25 43.88 -2.29 -6.81
C PRO A 25 42.70 -2.23 -7.77
N GLU A 26 42.93 -2.59 -9.03
CA GLU A 26 41.83 -2.76 -10.00
C GLU A 26 41.06 -4.06 -9.74
N GLY A 27 39.75 -4.00 -9.92
CA GLY A 27 38.83 -5.15 -9.96
C GLY A 27 38.30 -5.60 -8.59
N GLY A 28 37.29 -6.43 -8.66
CA GLY A 28 36.54 -6.97 -7.53
C GLY A 28 35.09 -6.41 -7.45
N ALA A 29 34.18 -7.23 -6.95
CA ALA A 29 32.80 -6.78 -6.69
C ALA A 29 32.82 -5.82 -5.50
N LEU A 30 32.41 -4.56 -5.74
CA LEU A 30 32.32 -3.55 -4.70
C LEU A 30 31.05 -3.75 -3.87
N PRO A 31 31.09 -3.48 -2.55
CA PRO A 31 29.90 -3.44 -1.74
C PRO A 31 29.00 -2.26 -2.15
N PRO A 32 27.70 -2.28 -1.82
CA PRO A 32 26.82 -1.15 -2.04
C PRO A 32 27.29 0.07 -1.24
N ILE A 33 27.19 1.25 -1.83
CA ILE A 33 27.47 2.51 -1.15
C ILE A 33 26.24 2.89 -0.32
N LEU A 34 26.40 2.86 1.00
CA LEU A 34 25.36 3.31 1.93
C LEU A 34 25.73 4.70 2.44
N LEU A 35 24.81 5.65 2.27
CA LEU A 35 24.94 7.03 2.74
C LEU A 35 23.98 7.26 3.92
N GLU A 36 24.54 7.71 5.03
CA GLU A 36 23.82 8.02 6.26
C GLU A 36 23.95 9.51 6.58
N GLU A 37 22.95 10.08 7.25
CA GLU A 37 23.05 11.41 7.84
C GLU A 37 23.62 11.26 9.25
N PRO A 38 24.80 11.85 9.55
CA PRO A 38 25.36 11.79 10.89
C PRO A 38 24.42 12.43 11.92
N PRO A 39 24.25 11.85 13.11
CA PRO A 39 23.44 12.46 14.17
C PRO A 39 24.03 13.79 14.67
N ASP A 40 25.34 13.96 14.61
CA ASP A 40 26.03 15.22 14.91
C ASP A 40 26.38 15.93 13.59
N LYS A 41 25.83 17.10 13.38
CA LYS A 41 26.06 17.94 12.19
C LYS A 41 27.52 18.38 12.03
N ALA A 42 28.30 18.41 13.10
CA ALA A 42 29.73 18.67 13.03
C ALA A 42 30.48 17.60 12.20
N LEU A 43 29.86 16.44 12.01
CA LEU A 43 30.39 15.33 11.20
C LEU A 43 29.96 15.38 9.72
N GLY A 44 29.39 16.49 9.27
CA GLY A 44 29.00 16.69 7.87
C GLY A 44 27.50 16.48 7.61
N ASP A 45 27.13 16.62 6.34
CA ASP A 45 25.75 16.44 5.87
C ASP A 45 25.42 14.98 5.56
N PHE A 46 26.40 14.23 5.08
CA PHE A 46 26.33 12.78 4.82
C PHE A 46 27.63 12.09 5.23
N ALA A 47 27.54 10.82 5.55
CA ALA A 47 28.69 9.97 5.83
C ALA A 47 28.51 8.59 5.17
N THR A 48 29.66 7.93 4.89
CA THR A 48 29.65 6.54 4.43
C THR A 48 30.76 5.74 5.09
N ASN A 49 30.49 4.47 5.34
CA ASN A 49 31.46 3.48 5.79
C ASN A 49 32.01 2.62 4.63
N PHE A 50 31.81 3.04 3.39
CA PHE A 50 32.18 2.30 2.17
C PHE A 50 33.63 1.85 2.16
N ALA A 51 34.57 2.69 2.60
CA ALA A 51 36.00 2.32 2.67
C ALA A 51 36.25 1.16 3.66
N MET A 52 35.50 1.08 4.76
CA MET A 52 35.59 -0.03 5.71
C MET A 52 35.04 -1.34 5.11
N GLN A 53 33.91 -1.27 4.43
CA GLN A 53 33.29 -2.42 3.77
C GLN A 53 34.15 -2.92 2.60
N SER A 54 34.86 -2.02 1.91
CA SER A 54 35.71 -2.33 0.76
C SER A 54 37.13 -2.80 1.14
N ALA A 55 37.49 -2.82 2.43
CA ALA A 55 38.85 -3.13 2.88
C ALA A 55 39.34 -4.51 2.41
N ARG A 56 38.45 -5.52 2.36
CA ARG A 56 38.78 -6.87 1.86
C ARG A 56 38.99 -6.90 0.35
N VAL A 57 38.21 -6.12 -0.39
CA VAL A 57 38.29 -6.03 -1.85
C VAL A 57 39.59 -5.38 -2.26
N PHE A 58 39.91 -4.23 -1.67
CA PHE A 58 41.17 -3.50 -1.99
C PHE A 58 42.40 -4.01 -1.24
N ARG A 59 42.22 -4.92 -0.27
CA ARG A 59 43.33 -5.46 0.56
C ARG A 59 44.20 -4.36 1.19
N GLN A 60 43.54 -3.27 1.62
CA GLN A 60 44.20 -2.11 2.22
C GLN A 60 43.46 -1.68 3.50
N PRO A 61 44.13 -0.97 4.43
CA PRO A 61 43.47 -0.41 5.60
C PRO A 61 42.36 0.57 5.20
N PRO A 62 41.19 0.52 5.88
CA PRO A 62 40.06 1.39 5.53
C PRO A 62 40.39 2.87 5.47
N LYS A 63 41.21 3.36 6.41
CA LYS A 63 41.60 4.77 6.45
C LYS A 63 42.39 5.17 5.19
N LYS A 64 43.28 4.30 4.70
CA LYS A 64 44.05 4.55 3.48
C LYS A 64 43.15 4.57 2.23
N ILE A 65 42.16 3.68 2.19
CA ILE A 65 41.14 3.67 1.12
C ILE A 65 40.34 4.97 1.17
N ALA A 66 39.87 5.39 2.34
CA ALA A 66 39.11 6.63 2.51
C ALA A 66 39.94 7.88 2.09
N GLU A 67 41.23 7.92 2.40
CA GLU A 67 42.12 9.00 1.99
C GLU A 67 42.31 9.03 0.46
N ALA A 68 42.50 7.88 -0.18
CA ALA A 68 42.59 7.77 -1.64
C ALA A 68 41.29 8.23 -2.31
N LEU A 69 40.13 7.75 -1.84
CA LEU A 69 38.84 8.18 -2.36
C LEU A 69 38.62 9.69 -2.19
N ARG A 70 38.93 10.23 -1.01
CA ARG A 70 38.85 11.66 -0.75
C ARG A 70 39.67 12.51 -1.71
N ALA A 71 40.87 12.06 -2.07
CA ALA A 71 41.78 12.77 -2.97
C ALA A 71 41.23 12.91 -4.40
N HIS A 72 40.42 11.93 -4.85
CA HIS A 72 39.85 11.88 -6.18
C HIS A 72 38.34 12.28 -6.20
N LEU A 73 37.76 12.62 -5.03
CA LEU A 73 36.37 12.98 -4.93
C LEU A 73 36.11 14.38 -5.51
N THR A 74 35.23 14.46 -6.49
CA THR A 74 34.83 15.73 -7.13
C THR A 74 33.34 15.79 -7.35
N GLY A 75 32.76 16.98 -7.19
CA GLY A 75 31.34 17.23 -7.44
C GLY A 75 30.99 18.71 -7.27
N ALA A 76 30.07 19.22 -8.08
CA ALA A 76 29.61 20.62 -7.98
C ALA A 76 28.96 20.91 -6.62
N TRP A 77 28.34 19.88 -6.02
CA TRP A 77 27.66 19.89 -4.72
C TRP A 77 28.63 19.89 -3.52
N LEU A 78 29.88 19.45 -3.70
CA LEU A 78 30.84 19.22 -2.62
C LEU A 78 31.53 20.53 -2.23
N ASP A 79 31.44 20.88 -0.95
CA ASP A 79 32.32 21.88 -0.35
C ASP A 79 33.67 21.23 -0.01
N HIS A 80 33.67 20.24 0.87
CA HIS A 80 34.83 19.41 1.18
C HIS A 80 34.39 18.04 1.72
N ALA A 81 35.35 17.12 1.84
CA ALA A 81 35.15 15.82 2.48
C ALA A 81 36.25 15.54 3.49
N GLU A 82 35.91 14.89 4.60
CA GLU A 82 36.83 14.54 5.67
C GLU A 82 36.86 13.03 5.92
N VAL A 83 38.02 12.51 6.30
CA VAL A 83 38.18 11.13 6.75
C VAL A 83 38.13 11.11 8.26
N ALA A 84 37.11 10.40 8.83
CA ALA A 84 36.91 10.32 10.26
C ALA A 84 37.09 8.89 10.79
N GLY A 85 37.55 8.77 12.03
CA GLY A 85 37.70 7.49 12.72
C GLY A 85 38.47 6.42 11.93
N PRO A 86 37.95 5.19 11.87
CA PRO A 86 38.63 4.07 11.22
C PRO A 86 38.55 4.07 9.69
N GLY A 87 37.89 5.05 9.05
CA GLY A 87 37.74 5.14 7.60
C GLY A 87 36.34 5.53 7.14
N PHE A 88 35.60 6.29 7.94
CA PHE A 88 34.39 6.99 7.47
C PHE A 88 34.81 8.12 6.53
N LEU A 89 34.00 8.35 5.51
CA LEU A 89 34.06 9.55 4.68
C LEU A 89 32.84 10.41 5.00
N ASN A 90 33.09 11.61 5.48
CA ASN A 90 32.09 12.62 5.80
C ASN A 90 32.08 13.69 4.69
N PHE A 91 30.88 14.02 4.20
CA PHE A 91 30.68 14.97 3.10
C PHE A 91 30.01 16.24 3.63
N TYR A 92 30.56 17.37 3.27
CA TYR A 92 30.02 18.70 3.57
C TYR A 92 29.55 19.33 2.26
N LEU A 93 28.27 19.71 2.22
CA LEU A 93 27.64 20.25 1.02
C LEU A 93 27.88 21.76 0.93
N LYS A 94 27.98 22.27 -0.30
CA LYS A 94 27.94 23.71 -0.52
C LYS A 94 26.59 24.29 -0.10
N LYS A 95 26.57 25.55 0.32
CA LYS A 95 25.36 26.24 0.81
C LYS A 95 24.25 26.37 -0.24
N ASP A 96 24.63 26.47 -1.52
CA ASP A 96 23.70 26.58 -2.65
C ASP A 96 22.97 25.26 -3.00
N VAL A 97 23.52 24.14 -2.57
CA VAL A 97 22.91 22.82 -2.85
C VAL A 97 21.50 22.69 -2.31
N MET A 98 21.21 23.23 -1.15
CA MET A 98 19.86 23.22 -0.58
C MET A 98 18.90 24.08 -1.40
N ALA A 99 19.35 25.24 -1.88
CA ALA A 99 18.58 26.10 -2.77
C ALA A 99 18.31 25.42 -4.11
N ASP A 100 19.31 24.76 -4.71
CA ASP A 100 19.17 24.01 -5.96
C ASP A 100 18.24 22.81 -5.81
N THR A 101 18.32 22.11 -4.69
CA THR A 101 17.41 21.01 -4.35
C THR A 101 15.97 21.52 -4.27
N LEU A 102 15.72 22.58 -3.53
CA LEU A 102 14.39 23.18 -3.42
C LEU A 102 13.89 23.69 -4.77
N ARG A 103 14.75 24.31 -5.58
CA ARG A 103 14.44 24.76 -6.94
C ARG A 103 14.02 23.59 -7.84
N GLY A 104 14.69 22.44 -7.72
CA GLY A 104 14.32 21.20 -8.40
C GLY A 104 12.92 20.69 -8.01
N ILE A 105 12.63 20.68 -6.71
CA ILE A 105 11.32 20.30 -6.16
C ILE A 105 10.20 21.22 -6.69
N LEU A 106 10.45 22.54 -6.65
CA LEU A 106 9.49 23.53 -7.11
C LEU A 106 9.18 23.40 -8.61
N ARG A 107 10.20 23.13 -9.44
CA ARG A 107 10.07 22.90 -10.89
C ARG A 107 9.29 21.64 -11.21
N ALA A 108 9.48 20.56 -10.46
CA ALA A 108 8.72 19.33 -10.63
C ALA A 108 7.22 19.51 -10.28
N GLY A 109 6.90 20.49 -9.45
CA GLY A 109 5.53 20.92 -9.14
C GLY A 109 4.71 19.81 -8.46
N GLU A 110 3.48 19.63 -8.93
CA GLU A 110 2.55 18.62 -8.39
C GLU A 110 2.99 17.17 -8.69
N ASN A 111 3.89 16.98 -9.66
CA ASN A 111 4.42 15.65 -10.02
C ASN A 111 5.64 15.24 -9.17
N TYR A 112 6.07 16.09 -8.22
CA TYR A 112 7.20 15.74 -7.38
C TYR A 112 6.87 14.53 -6.48
N GLY A 113 7.70 13.49 -6.56
CA GLY A 113 7.50 12.20 -5.91
C GLY A 113 7.00 11.11 -6.86
N ALA A 114 6.39 11.48 -8.00
CA ALA A 114 6.07 10.50 -9.04
C ALA A 114 7.35 10.09 -9.79
N LEU A 115 7.60 8.78 -9.88
CA LEU A 115 8.76 8.24 -10.59
C LEU A 115 8.45 8.02 -12.08
N PRO A 116 9.47 8.05 -12.96
CA PRO A 116 9.28 7.76 -14.37
C PRO A 116 8.64 6.39 -14.61
N PRO A 117 7.86 6.23 -15.71
CA PRO A 117 7.31 4.93 -16.09
C PRO A 117 8.42 3.87 -16.21
N LYS A 118 8.18 2.70 -15.61
CA LYS A 118 9.08 1.55 -15.67
C LYS A 118 8.71 0.68 -16.86
N ASP A 119 9.73 0.30 -17.65
CA ASP A 119 9.58 -0.71 -18.70
C ASP A 119 9.55 -2.11 -18.07
N ALA A 120 8.40 -2.48 -17.53
CA ALA A 120 8.17 -3.75 -16.84
C ALA A 120 6.76 -4.25 -17.16
N ALA A 121 6.59 -5.58 -17.15
CA ALA A 121 5.28 -6.18 -17.30
C ALA A 121 4.29 -5.69 -16.23
N PRO A 122 3.00 -5.55 -16.57
CA PRO A 122 1.98 -5.05 -15.65
C PRO A 122 1.89 -5.89 -14.36
N ILE A 123 1.57 -5.22 -13.27
CA ILE A 123 1.32 -5.83 -11.96
C ILE A 123 -0.20 -5.91 -11.75
N GLN A 124 -0.70 -7.05 -11.31
CA GLN A 124 -2.07 -7.16 -10.81
C GLN A 124 -2.04 -7.22 -9.30
N VAL A 125 -2.89 -6.40 -8.64
CA VAL A 125 -3.06 -6.40 -7.19
C VAL A 125 -4.49 -6.81 -6.86
N GLU A 126 -4.64 -7.97 -6.21
CA GLU A 126 -5.93 -8.46 -5.71
C GLU A 126 -6.03 -8.22 -4.20
N TYR A 127 -7.14 -7.63 -3.76
CA TYR A 127 -7.38 -7.38 -2.34
C TYR A 127 -8.86 -7.29 -2.00
N VAL A 128 -9.19 -7.41 -0.73
CA VAL A 128 -10.54 -7.54 -0.15
C VAL A 128 -11.18 -8.86 -0.54
N SER A 129 -11.65 -9.01 -1.76
CA SER A 129 -12.27 -10.22 -2.33
C SER A 129 -13.25 -10.93 -1.38
N ALA A 130 -14.03 -10.15 -0.62
CA ALA A 130 -15.00 -10.65 0.34
C ALA A 130 -16.21 -11.27 -0.37
N ASN A 131 -16.80 -12.32 0.22
CA ASN A 131 -17.98 -12.96 -0.32
C ASN A 131 -19.18 -12.00 -0.33
N PRO A 132 -19.98 -11.95 -1.40
CA PRO A 132 -21.15 -11.07 -1.49
C PRO A 132 -22.35 -11.66 -0.71
N THR A 133 -22.15 -11.97 0.56
CA THR A 133 -23.16 -12.60 1.45
C THR A 133 -23.55 -11.73 2.63
N GLY A 134 -22.87 -10.60 2.86
CA GLY A 134 -23.13 -9.67 3.95
C GLY A 134 -22.29 -8.40 3.86
N PRO A 135 -22.38 -7.49 4.85
CA PRO A 135 -21.61 -6.25 4.87
C PRO A 135 -20.12 -6.49 5.12
N LEU A 136 -19.29 -5.52 4.68
CA LEU A 136 -17.86 -5.51 4.99
C LEU A 136 -17.64 -5.22 6.48
N HIS A 137 -16.78 -5.99 7.13
CA HIS A 137 -16.34 -5.71 8.49
C HIS A 137 -14.97 -4.98 8.52
N VAL A 138 -14.53 -4.55 9.69
CA VAL A 138 -13.30 -3.76 9.88
C VAL A 138 -12.03 -4.44 9.33
N GLY A 139 -11.94 -5.76 9.35
CA GLY A 139 -10.83 -6.51 8.76
C GLY A 139 -10.76 -6.34 7.23
N HIS A 140 -11.93 -6.36 6.55
CA HIS A 140 -12.03 -6.03 5.12
C HIS A 140 -11.63 -4.58 4.86
N GLY A 141 -12.02 -3.65 5.77
CA GLY A 141 -11.63 -2.24 5.71
C GLY A 141 -10.12 -2.04 5.74
N ARG A 142 -9.39 -2.78 6.60
CA ARG A 142 -7.93 -2.75 6.61
C ARG A 142 -7.35 -3.22 5.28
N GLY A 143 -7.85 -4.34 4.75
CA GLY A 143 -7.44 -4.88 3.45
C GLY A 143 -7.70 -3.88 2.30
N ALA A 144 -8.84 -3.19 2.34
CA ALA A 144 -9.23 -2.18 1.37
C ALA A 144 -8.31 -0.95 1.42
N ALA A 145 -8.02 -0.42 2.62
CA ALA A 145 -7.11 0.72 2.79
C ALA A 145 -5.70 0.38 2.31
N VAL A 146 -5.15 -0.76 2.75
CA VAL A 146 -3.79 -1.19 2.40
C VAL A 146 -3.67 -1.50 0.91
N GLY A 147 -4.62 -2.25 0.33
CA GLY A 147 -4.60 -2.62 -1.08
C GLY A 147 -4.68 -1.40 -2.00
N SER A 148 -5.61 -0.49 -1.73
CA SER A 148 -5.75 0.74 -2.54
C SER A 148 -4.55 1.67 -2.41
N ALA A 149 -3.98 1.82 -1.21
CA ALA A 149 -2.76 2.60 -1.00
C ALA A 149 -1.56 1.95 -1.70
N LEU A 150 -1.44 0.62 -1.68
CA LEU A 150 -0.39 -0.11 -2.40
C LEU A 150 -0.51 0.07 -3.92
N VAL A 151 -1.71 -0.01 -4.48
CA VAL A 151 -1.97 0.24 -5.91
C VAL A 151 -1.52 1.65 -6.29
N THR A 152 -1.93 2.67 -5.51
CA THR A 152 -1.54 4.06 -5.74
C THR A 152 -0.03 4.26 -5.60
N LEU A 153 0.59 3.65 -4.59
CA LEU A 153 2.04 3.69 -4.37
C LEU A 153 2.82 3.09 -5.55
N LEU A 154 2.43 1.91 -6.03
CA LEU A 154 3.07 1.26 -7.17
C LEU A 154 2.92 2.08 -8.45
N ARG A 155 1.74 2.66 -8.70
CA ARG A 155 1.51 3.59 -9.82
C ARG A 155 2.40 4.83 -9.71
N THR A 156 2.49 5.42 -8.52
CA THR A 156 3.38 6.57 -8.22
C THR A 156 4.85 6.21 -8.45
N ALA A 157 5.24 4.97 -8.16
CA ALA A 157 6.58 4.43 -8.42
C ALA A 157 6.82 4.05 -9.89
N GLY A 158 5.90 4.38 -10.81
CA GLY A 158 6.06 4.21 -12.25
C GLY A 158 5.64 2.84 -12.81
N TYR A 159 5.05 1.95 -12.02
CA TYR A 159 4.55 0.68 -12.50
C TYR A 159 3.16 0.81 -13.15
N THR A 160 2.90 0.01 -14.18
CA THR A 160 1.54 -0.23 -14.69
C THR A 160 0.85 -1.23 -13.77
N VAL A 161 -0.28 -0.83 -13.16
CA VAL A 161 -0.96 -1.64 -12.14
C VAL A 161 -2.44 -1.71 -12.42
N GLU A 162 -3.01 -2.92 -12.36
CA GLU A 162 -4.44 -3.19 -12.34
C GLU A 162 -4.86 -3.70 -10.95
N SER A 163 -5.90 -3.12 -10.40
CA SER A 163 -6.53 -3.54 -9.15
C SER A 163 -7.74 -4.43 -9.45
N GLU A 164 -7.82 -5.59 -8.78
CA GLU A 164 -8.89 -6.55 -9.00
C GLU A 164 -9.56 -6.99 -7.71
N TYR A 165 -10.89 -7.06 -7.77
CA TYR A 165 -11.72 -7.69 -6.76
C TYR A 165 -12.24 -9.01 -7.31
N TYR A 166 -11.91 -10.13 -6.65
CA TYR A 166 -12.47 -11.43 -6.97
C TYR A 166 -13.82 -11.62 -6.30
N VAL A 167 -14.85 -11.83 -7.10
CA VAL A 167 -16.23 -12.06 -6.63
C VAL A 167 -16.49 -13.55 -6.59
N ASN A 168 -16.56 -14.10 -5.38
CA ASN A 168 -16.94 -15.50 -5.16
C ASN A 168 -18.47 -15.64 -5.31
N ASP A 169 -18.94 -15.72 -6.55
CA ASP A 169 -20.35 -15.81 -6.91
C ASP A 169 -20.73 -17.20 -7.45
N ALA A 170 -19.85 -18.19 -7.30
CA ALA A 170 -20.09 -19.59 -7.60
C ALA A 170 -20.20 -20.43 -6.32
N GLY A 171 -20.78 -21.63 -6.42
CA GLY A 171 -20.79 -22.59 -5.34
C GLY A 171 -21.90 -22.42 -4.29
N ASN A 172 -21.72 -23.12 -3.15
CA ASN A 172 -22.79 -23.34 -2.16
C ASN A 172 -23.18 -22.08 -1.38
N GLN A 173 -22.31 -21.08 -1.27
CA GLN A 173 -22.61 -19.86 -0.51
C GLN A 173 -23.76 -19.04 -1.13
N MET A 174 -23.81 -19.00 -2.45
CA MET A 174 -24.91 -18.31 -3.15
C MET A 174 -26.24 -19.04 -2.99
N HIS A 175 -26.23 -20.38 -2.98
CA HIS A 175 -27.42 -21.17 -2.66
C HIS A 175 -27.88 -20.91 -1.23
N LEU A 176 -26.96 -20.93 -0.26
CA LEU A 176 -27.25 -20.68 1.15
C LEU A 176 -27.82 -19.28 1.40
N LEU A 177 -27.30 -18.27 0.68
CA LEU A 177 -27.85 -16.90 0.69
C LEU A 177 -29.31 -16.90 0.20
N ALA A 178 -29.61 -17.58 -0.91
CA ALA A 178 -30.94 -17.67 -1.46
C ALA A 178 -31.94 -18.36 -0.50
N VAL A 179 -31.52 -19.48 0.11
CA VAL A 179 -32.34 -20.20 1.09
C VAL A 179 -32.61 -19.34 2.34
N SER A 180 -31.60 -18.58 2.80
CA SER A 180 -31.76 -17.67 3.95
C SER A 180 -32.76 -16.54 3.67
N VAL A 181 -32.65 -15.90 2.49
CA VAL A 181 -33.59 -14.86 2.06
C VAL A 181 -35.00 -15.43 1.87
N ASN A 182 -35.12 -16.63 1.30
CA ASN A 182 -36.40 -17.32 1.13
C ASN A 182 -37.07 -17.61 2.48
N ALA A 183 -36.31 -18.09 3.47
CA ALA A 183 -36.83 -18.33 4.80
C ALA A 183 -37.38 -17.04 5.42
N ARG A 184 -36.65 -15.92 5.37
CA ARG A 184 -37.12 -14.62 5.87
C ARG A 184 -38.32 -14.08 5.10
N TYR A 185 -38.35 -14.25 3.78
CA TYR A 185 -39.46 -13.87 2.95
C TYR A 185 -40.76 -14.59 3.37
N LEU A 186 -40.67 -15.93 3.58
CA LEU A 186 -41.81 -16.74 4.03
C LEU A 186 -42.25 -16.37 5.44
N GLU A 187 -41.35 -16.17 6.40
CA GLU A 187 -41.64 -15.72 7.77
C GLU A 187 -42.37 -14.37 7.78
N LEU A 188 -41.89 -13.38 7.01
CA LEU A 188 -42.50 -12.05 6.93
C LEU A 188 -43.91 -12.09 6.31
N LEU A 189 -44.20 -13.08 5.46
CA LEU A 189 -45.54 -13.32 4.91
C LEU A 189 -46.43 -14.25 5.80
N GLY A 190 -45.96 -14.53 7.04
CA GLY A 190 -46.73 -15.31 8.01
C GLY A 190 -46.79 -16.81 7.72
N ARG A 191 -45.82 -17.34 6.98
CA ARG A 191 -45.67 -18.77 6.70
C ARG A 191 -44.75 -19.42 7.71
N GLU A 192 -45.11 -20.61 8.17
CA GLU A 192 -44.20 -21.44 8.95
C GLU A 192 -43.06 -21.94 8.04
N VAL A 193 -41.81 -21.72 8.46
CA VAL A 193 -40.63 -22.17 7.76
C VAL A 193 -39.54 -22.50 8.77
N LEU A 194 -38.82 -23.61 8.55
CA LEU A 194 -37.63 -23.93 9.31
C LEU A 194 -36.47 -23.14 8.72
N PHE A 195 -35.89 -22.24 9.53
CA PHE A 195 -34.71 -21.50 9.08
C PHE A 195 -33.50 -22.45 8.92
N PRO A 196 -32.72 -22.35 7.81
CA PRO A 196 -31.60 -23.26 7.58
C PRO A 196 -30.54 -23.14 8.67
N GLU A 197 -30.08 -24.28 9.21
CA GLU A 197 -29.11 -24.34 10.32
C GLU A 197 -27.82 -23.55 10.02
N ASN A 198 -27.32 -23.62 8.77
CA ASN A 198 -26.14 -22.89 8.31
C ASN A 198 -26.49 -21.60 7.56
N GLY A 199 -27.71 -21.06 7.74
CA GLY A 199 -28.18 -19.87 7.06
C GLY A 199 -27.55 -18.59 7.58
N TYR A 200 -27.65 -17.54 6.79
CA TYR A 200 -27.22 -16.20 7.18
C TYR A 200 -28.30 -15.52 8.02
N HIS A 201 -28.00 -15.21 9.27
CA HIS A 201 -28.96 -14.70 10.25
C HIS A 201 -29.00 -13.16 10.33
N GLY A 202 -28.08 -12.45 9.67
CA GLY A 202 -27.90 -11.01 9.76
C GLY A 202 -29.18 -10.20 9.47
N ALA A 203 -29.30 -9.04 10.09
CA ALA A 203 -30.42 -8.13 9.86
C ALA A 203 -30.57 -7.75 8.38
N ASP A 204 -29.47 -7.70 7.65
CA ASP A 204 -29.41 -7.40 6.22
C ASP A 204 -30.12 -8.44 5.35
N ILE A 205 -30.28 -9.70 5.82
CA ILE A 205 -31.06 -10.75 5.13
C ILE A 205 -32.57 -10.46 5.29
N VAL A 206 -32.99 -10.06 6.50
CA VAL A 206 -34.38 -9.65 6.77
C VAL A 206 -34.74 -8.42 5.93
N GLU A 207 -33.85 -7.43 5.87
CA GLU A 207 -34.03 -6.23 5.05
C GLU A 207 -34.16 -6.56 3.56
N THR A 208 -33.34 -7.51 3.05
CA THR A 208 -33.43 -7.97 1.66
C THR A 208 -34.78 -8.62 1.39
N ALA A 209 -35.24 -9.51 2.28
CA ALA A 209 -36.57 -10.13 2.17
C ALA A 209 -37.69 -9.10 2.22
N GLN A 210 -37.61 -8.10 3.12
CA GLN A 210 -38.59 -7.03 3.21
C GLN A 210 -38.64 -6.18 1.93
N ARG A 211 -37.49 -5.81 1.35
CA ARG A 211 -37.45 -5.08 0.07
C ARG A 211 -38.05 -5.87 -1.09
N ILE A 212 -37.89 -7.20 -1.09
CA ILE A 212 -38.57 -8.06 -2.07
C ILE A 212 -40.11 -7.96 -1.90
N ILE A 213 -40.60 -8.01 -0.67
CA ILE A 213 -42.02 -7.90 -0.37
C ILE A 213 -42.54 -6.51 -0.75
N ASP A 214 -41.86 -5.45 -0.38
CA ASP A 214 -42.24 -4.06 -0.66
C ASP A 214 -42.35 -3.77 -2.16
N ARG A 215 -41.46 -4.39 -2.96
CA ARG A 215 -41.42 -4.20 -4.42
C ARG A 215 -42.42 -5.12 -5.16
N ASP A 216 -42.51 -6.36 -4.75
CA ASP A 216 -43.11 -7.44 -5.55
C ASP A 216 -44.26 -8.16 -4.84
N GLY A 217 -44.53 -7.84 -3.56
CA GLY A 217 -45.56 -8.50 -2.75
C GLY A 217 -45.31 -9.98 -2.54
N ASP A 218 -46.36 -10.75 -2.61
CA ASP A 218 -46.37 -12.21 -2.40
C ASP A 218 -46.24 -13.03 -3.70
N ARG A 219 -45.98 -12.37 -4.84
CA ARG A 219 -45.99 -13.02 -6.18
C ARG A 219 -45.12 -14.26 -6.28
N TYR A 220 -44.00 -14.32 -5.53
CA TYR A 220 -43.10 -15.44 -5.55
C TYR A 220 -43.63 -16.71 -4.87
N LEU A 221 -44.75 -16.62 -4.11
CA LEU A 221 -45.42 -17.79 -3.57
C LEU A 221 -46.04 -18.66 -4.65
N ALA A 222 -46.33 -18.09 -5.83
CA ALA A 222 -46.87 -18.83 -6.97
C ALA A 222 -45.82 -19.67 -7.71
N LEU A 223 -44.54 -19.46 -7.46
CA LEU A 223 -43.43 -20.22 -8.05
C LEU A 223 -43.14 -21.51 -7.25
N SER A 224 -42.56 -22.50 -7.90
CA SER A 224 -41.93 -23.63 -7.20
C SER A 224 -40.80 -23.11 -6.30
N GLU A 225 -40.42 -23.89 -5.30
CA GLU A 225 -39.30 -23.53 -4.41
C GLU A 225 -38.00 -23.30 -5.18
N GLU A 226 -37.68 -24.19 -6.13
CA GLU A 226 -36.48 -24.09 -6.96
C GLU A 226 -36.45 -22.79 -7.78
N GLU A 227 -37.55 -22.46 -8.48
CA GLU A 227 -37.66 -21.21 -9.25
C GLU A 227 -37.53 -19.98 -8.34
N ARG A 228 -38.16 -20.01 -7.17
CA ARG A 228 -38.09 -18.92 -6.20
C ARG A 228 -36.69 -18.75 -5.65
N LEU A 229 -35.98 -19.82 -5.34
CA LEU A 229 -34.59 -19.77 -4.88
C LEU A 229 -33.66 -19.19 -5.95
N GLU A 230 -33.83 -19.54 -7.23
CA GLU A 230 -33.05 -18.95 -8.32
C GLU A 230 -33.30 -17.43 -8.44
N GLN A 231 -34.56 -16.99 -8.33
CA GLN A 231 -34.90 -15.56 -8.33
C GLN A 231 -34.26 -14.83 -7.14
N PHE A 232 -34.37 -15.40 -5.94
CA PHE A 232 -33.83 -14.77 -4.73
C PHE A 232 -32.30 -14.79 -4.70
N LYS A 233 -31.67 -15.81 -5.26
CA LYS A 233 -30.22 -15.84 -5.47
C LYS A 233 -29.75 -14.64 -6.29
N ASP A 234 -30.40 -14.40 -7.41
CA ASP A 234 -30.04 -13.30 -8.32
C ASP A 234 -30.29 -11.93 -7.69
N ILE A 235 -31.46 -11.76 -7.03
CA ILE A 235 -31.83 -10.51 -6.37
C ILE A 235 -30.86 -10.21 -5.23
N ALA A 236 -30.65 -11.16 -4.33
CA ALA A 236 -29.78 -10.99 -3.17
C ALA A 236 -28.31 -10.74 -3.60
N TYR A 237 -27.80 -11.51 -4.56
CA TYR A 237 -26.45 -11.32 -5.11
C TYR A 237 -26.23 -9.91 -5.62
N ARG A 238 -27.14 -9.41 -6.50
CA ARG A 238 -27.01 -8.06 -7.06
C ARG A 238 -27.07 -6.99 -5.99
N GLU A 239 -27.96 -7.16 -5.01
CA GLU A 239 -28.10 -6.21 -3.90
C GLU A 239 -26.85 -6.17 -3.02
N LYS A 240 -26.36 -7.35 -2.57
CA LYS A 240 -25.18 -7.44 -1.73
C LYS A 240 -23.94 -6.92 -2.46
N LEU A 241 -23.73 -7.29 -3.72
CA LEU A 241 -22.60 -6.80 -4.50
C LEU A 241 -22.67 -5.27 -4.69
N ALA A 242 -23.86 -4.71 -4.92
CA ALA A 242 -24.04 -3.26 -5.03
C ALA A 242 -23.73 -2.54 -3.70
N ALA A 243 -24.13 -3.12 -2.57
CA ALA A 243 -23.81 -2.60 -1.24
C ALA A 243 -22.31 -2.62 -0.96
N LEU A 244 -21.62 -3.73 -1.26
CA LEU A 244 -20.15 -3.84 -1.14
C LEU A 244 -19.44 -2.78 -1.98
N ARG A 245 -19.84 -2.62 -3.24
CA ARG A 245 -19.27 -1.60 -4.13
C ARG A 245 -19.47 -0.19 -3.59
N LYS A 246 -20.66 0.08 -3.04
CA LYS A 246 -20.95 1.38 -2.46
C LYS A 246 -20.11 1.65 -1.21
N ASP A 247 -20.01 0.68 -0.30
CA ASP A 247 -19.21 0.83 0.92
C ASP A 247 -17.73 1.06 0.61
N LEU A 248 -17.18 0.35 -0.38
CA LEU A 248 -15.80 0.53 -0.84
C LEU A 248 -15.62 1.90 -1.49
N ALA A 249 -16.54 2.34 -2.36
CA ALA A 249 -16.48 3.65 -2.98
C ALA A 249 -16.57 4.80 -1.96
N ASP A 250 -17.48 4.68 -0.98
CA ASP A 250 -17.61 5.64 0.13
C ASP A 250 -16.34 5.66 1.01
N PHE A 251 -15.63 4.54 1.09
CA PHE A 251 -14.31 4.41 1.75
C PHE A 251 -13.14 4.91 0.89
N GLY A 252 -13.41 5.42 -0.32
CA GLY A 252 -12.41 5.90 -1.25
C GLY A 252 -11.63 4.77 -1.94
N VAL A 253 -12.24 3.59 -2.12
CA VAL A 253 -11.64 2.42 -2.76
C VAL A 253 -12.43 2.03 -4.00
N THR A 254 -11.74 1.99 -5.13
CA THR A 254 -12.29 1.53 -6.43
C THR A 254 -11.37 0.47 -7.03
N PHE A 255 -11.94 -0.39 -7.87
CA PHE A 255 -11.22 -1.44 -8.57
C PHE A 255 -11.32 -1.24 -10.08
N ASP A 256 -10.23 -1.53 -10.79
CA ASP A 256 -10.22 -1.53 -12.26
C ASP A 256 -11.04 -2.71 -12.80
N ALA A 257 -10.97 -3.87 -12.12
CA ALA A 257 -11.71 -5.06 -12.51
C ALA A 257 -12.47 -5.71 -11.32
N TRP A 258 -13.65 -6.24 -11.62
CA TRP A 258 -14.44 -7.09 -10.75
C TRP A 258 -14.59 -8.45 -11.42
N PHE A 259 -13.78 -9.42 -11.00
CA PHE A 259 -13.68 -10.72 -11.62
C PHE A 259 -14.69 -11.68 -11.00
N SER A 260 -15.62 -12.23 -11.81
CA SER A 260 -16.63 -13.20 -11.36
C SER A 260 -16.09 -14.62 -11.48
N GLU A 261 -16.12 -15.41 -10.39
CA GLU A 261 -15.72 -16.82 -10.39
C GLU A 261 -16.52 -17.66 -11.38
N ARG A 262 -17.80 -17.33 -11.59
CA ARG A 262 -18.67 -18.04 -12.57
C ARG A 262 -18.04 -18.11 -13.95
N THR A 263 -17.24 -17.13 -14.35
CA THR A 263 -16.58 -17.11 -15.67
C THR A 263 -15.54 -18.21 -15.85
N LEU A 264 -15.04 -18.79 -14.76
CA LEU A 264 -14.08 -19.90 -14.79
C LEU A 264 -14.77 -21.25 -14.98
N HIS A 265 -16.02 -21.38 -14.56
CA HIS A 265 -16.75 -22.64 -14.54
C HIS A 265 -17.58 -22.88 -15.80
N PRO A 266 -17.60 -24.14 -16.31
CA PRO A 266 -16.70 -25.25 -15.96
C PRO A 266 -15.42 -25.28 -16.80
N ALA A 267 -15.35 -24.46 -17.87
CA ALA A 267 -14.37 -24.62 -18.95
C ALA A 267 -12.92 -24.36 -18.51
N ALA A 268 -12.65 -23.21 -17.87
CA ALA A 268 -11.28 -22.86 -17.46
C ALA A 268 -10.76 -23.80 -16.38
N VAL A 269 -11.63 -24.19 -15.43
CA VAL A 269 -11.28 -25.15 -14.36
C VAL A 269 -10.90 -26.51 -14.93
N ARG A 270 -11.65 -27.02 -15.93
CA ARG A 270 -11.30 -28.28 -16.60
C ARG A 270 -10.00 -28.18 -17.38
N ARG A 271 -9.84 -27.11 -18.15
CA ARG A 271 -8.63 -26.86 -18.95
C ARG A 271 -7.35 -26.92 -18.12
N VAL A 272 -7.30 -26.24 -16.96
CA VAL A 272 -6.08 -26.24 -16.14
C VAL A 272 -5.77 -27.62 -15.57
N VAL A 273 -6.80 -28.41 -15.24
CA VAL A 273 -6.61 -29.78 -14.77
C VAL A 273 -6.10 -30.69 -15.89
N ASP A 274 -6.61 -30.54 -17.11
CA ASP A 274 -6.13 -31.29 -18.28
C ASP A 274 -4.66 -30.96 -18.55
N VAL A 275 -4.27 -29.67 -18.51
CA VAL A 275 -2.87 -29.25 -18.65
C VAL A 275 -1.97 -29.87 -17.56
N LEU A 276 -2.41 -29.90 -16.30
CA LEU A 276 -1.63 -30.49 -15.22
C LEU A 276 -1.46 -32.01 -15.40
N LEU A 277 -2.48 -32.73 -15.91
CA LEU A 277 -2.41 -34.13 -16.23
C LEU A 277 -1.47 -34.40 -17.42
N GLU A 278 -1.56 -33.62 -18.50
CA GLU A 278 -0.69 -33.71 -19.67
C GLU A 278 0.79 -33.47 -19.32
N ARG A 279 1.05 -32.55 -18.41
CA ARG A 279 2.41 -32.27 -17.90
C ARG A 279 2.91 -33.37 -16.94
N GLY A 280 2.06 -34.29 -16.47
CA GLY A 280 2.41 -35.25 -15.44
C GLY A 280 2.56 -34.66 -14.03
N THR A 281 2.18 -33.40 -13.83
CA THR A 281 2.20 -32.70 -12.54
C THR A 281 0.93 -32.95 -11.71
N ALA A 282 -0.07 -33.63 -12.29
CA ALA A 282 -1.21 -34.22 -11.62
C ALA A 282 -1.37 -35.69 -11.99
N TYR A 283 -2.12 -36.45 -11.16
CA TYR A 283 -2.38 -37.86 -11.38
C TYR A 283 -3.78 -38.26 -10.90
N LYS A 284 -4.29 -39.39 -11.44
CA LYS A 284 -5.57 -39.97 -11.02
C LYS A 284 -5.33 -41.04 -9.97
N LYS A 285 -6.09 -40.97 -8.86
CA LYS A 285 -6.07 -41.95 -7.80
C LYS A 285 -7.45 -42.06 -7.16
N ASP A 286 -7.97 -43.25 -6.98
CA ASP A 286 -9.26 -43.54 -6.33
C ASP A 286 -10.44 -42.72 -6.90
N GLY A 287 -10.48 -42.53 -8.23
CA GLY A 287 -11.49 -41.74 -8.92
C GLY A 287 -11.27 -40.24 -8.89
N ALA A 288 -10.40 -39.72 -8.02
CA ALA A 288 -10.07 -38.30 -7.88
C ALA A 288 -8.83 -37.92 -8.69
N VAL A 289 -8.66 -36.59 -8.95
CA VAL A 289 -7.45 -36.04 -9.55
C VAL A 289 -6.68 -35.30 -8.46
N TRP A 290 -5.40 -35.63 -8.36
CA TRP A 290 -4.47 -35.08 -7.35
C TRP A 290 -3.36 -34.26 -8.02
N LEU A 291 -3.09 -33.09 -7.50
CA LEU A 291 -1.92 -32.27 -7.83
C LEU A 291 -0.70 -32.81 -7.06
N ARG A 292 0.44 -33.00 -7.74
CA ARG A 292 1.74 -33.34 -7.11
C ARG A 292 2.35 -32.11 -6.46
N SER A 293 1.65 -31.48 -5.53
CA SER A 293 2.10 -30.23 -4.93
C SER A 293 3.34 -30.40 -4.04
N THR A 294 3.61 -31.62 -3.56
CA THR A 294 4.84 -31.94 -2.82
C THR A 294 6.11 -31.76 -3.66
N ASP A 295 6.06 -32.01 -4.97
CA ASP A 295 7.19 -31.79 -5.87
C ASP A 295 7.57 -30.31 -6.01
N TYR A 296 6.71 -29.41 -5.56
CA TYR A 296 6.82 -27.95 -5.65
C TYR A 296 6.80 -27.23 -4.30
N GLY A 297 7.00 -27.96 -3.19
CA GLY A 297 7.20 -27.37 -1.86
C GLY A 297 5.96 -27.24 -0.97
N ASP A 298 4.82 -27.89 -1.32
CA ASP A 298 3.68 -28.07 -0.42
C ASP A 298 3.94 -29.27 0.53
N ASP A 299 3.22 -29.33 1.65
CA ASP A 299 3.38 -30.39 2.66
C ASP A 299 2.79 -31.75 2.25
N LYS A 300 1.82 -31.77 1.33
CA LYS A 300 1.18 -32.97 0.78
C LYS A 300 0.53 -32.70 -0.56
N ASP A 301 0.33 -33.78 -1.36
CA ASP A 301 -0.45 -33.72 -2.60
C ASP A 301 -1.90 -33.32 -2.32
N ARG A 302 -2.51 -32.60 -3.26
CA ARG A 302 -3.86 -32.03 -3.08
C ARG A 302 -4.85 -32.52 -4.10
N VAL A 303 -6.04 -32.84 -3.62
CA VAL A 303 -7.18 -33.16 -4.51
C VAL A 303 -7.63 -31.86 -5.20
N ILE A 304 -7.68 -31.90 -6.53
CA ILE A 304 -8.21 -30.81 -7.37
C ILE A 304 -9.57 -31.14 -7.97
N PHE A 305 -9.83 -32.44 -8.27
CA PHE A 305 -11.15 -32.95 -8.58
C PHE A 305 -11.47 -34.16 -7.69
N ARG A 306 -12.68 -34.18 -7.15
CA ARG A 306 -13.19 -35.27 -6.33
C ARG A 306 -13.56 -36.46 -7.20
N ASP A 307 -13.75 -37.63 -6.59
CA ASP A 307 -14.20 -38.86 -7.21
C ASP A 307 -15.56 -38.76 -7.92
N ASN A 308 -16.42 -37.86 -7.43
CA ASN A 308 -17.72 -37.53 -8.04
C ASN A 308 -17.62 -36.52 -9.20
N GLY A 309 -16.41 -36.15 -9.64
CA GLY A 309 -16.19 -35.22 -10.75
C GLY A 309 -16.42 -33.74 -10.42
N VAL A 310 -16.60 -33.41 -9.14
CA VAL A 310 -16.78 -32.00 -8.69
C VAL A 310 -15.41 -31.40 -8.39
N PRO A 311 -15.09 -30.20 -8.94
CA PRO A 311 -13.84 -29.51 -8.63
C PRO A 311 -13.80 -29.07 -7.16
N THR A 312 -12.60 -29.02 -6.59
CA THR A 312 -12.36 -28.41 -5.29
C THR A 312 -12.17 -26.90 -5.46
N TYR A 313 -12.22 -26.14 -4.36
CA TYR A 313 -11.88 -24.70 -4.37
C TYR A 313 -10.48 -24.45 -4.94
N LEU A 314 -9.52 -25.33 -4.66
CA LEU A 314 -8.17 -25.22 -5.21
C LEU A 314 -8.15 -25.27 -6.74
N ALA A 315 -9.01 -26.05 -7.39
CA ALA A 315 -9.07 -26.09 -8.85
C ALA A 315 -9.55 -24.77 -9.46
N ALA A 316 -10.51 -24.08 -8.81
CA ALA A 316 -10.97 -22.76 -9.21
C ALA A 316 -9.87 -21.70 -9.01
N ASP A 317 -9.16 -21.75 -7.88
CA ASP A 317 -8.04 -20.84 -7.59
C ASP A 317 -6.87 -21.04 -8.57
N ILE A 318 -6.57 -22.28 -8.96
CA ILE A 318 -5.56 -22.57 -9.98
C ILE A 318 -5.98 -21.94 -11.32
N ALA A 319 -7.24 -22.14 -11.72
CA ALA A 319 -7.76 -21.58 -12.96
C ALA A 319 -7.77 -20.05 -12.94
N TYR A 320 -8.05 -19.44 -11.80
CA TYR A 320 -8.06 -18.01 -11.63
C TYR A 320 -6.64 -17.41 -11.75
N HIS A 321 -5.66 -17.97 -11.05
CA HIS A 321 -4.28 -17.49 -11.14
C HIS A 321 -3.66 -17.72 -12.53
N ASP A 322 -3.94 -18.86 -13.18
CA ASP A 322 -3.55 -19.12 -14.57
C ASP A 322 -4.17 -18.08 -15.52
N ASN A 323 -5.44 -17.70 -15.30
CA ASN A 323 -6.10 -16.64 -16.06
C ASN A 323 -5.42 -15.27 -15.91
N LYS A 324 -4.91 -14.92 -14.71
CA LYS A 324 -4.15 -13.68 -14.50
C LYS A 324 -2.90 -13.64 -15.39
N TYR A 325 -2.10 -14.72 -15.40
CA TYR A 325 -0.92 -14.81 -16.28
C TYR A 325 -1.31 -14.78 -17.76
N ALA A 326 -2.41 -15.46 -18.15
CA ALA A 326 -2.90 -15.45 -19.52
C ALA A 326 -3.35 -14.04 -19.99
N ARG A 327 -3.77 -13.17 -19.07
CA ARG A 327 -4.06 -11.75 -19.35
C ARG A 327 -2.80 -10.89 -19.51
N GLY A 328 -1.60 -11.45 -19.30
CA GLY A 328 -0.33 -10.77 -19.55
C GLY A 328 0.29 -10.08 -18.31
N PHE A 329 -0.22 -10.32 -17.12
CA PHE A 329 0.42 -9.82 -15.90
C PHE A 329 1.72 -10.56 -15.62
N GLY A 330 2.82 -9.82 -15.46
CA GLY A 330 4.14 -10.39 -15.15
C GLY A 330 4.40 -10.52 -13.66
N ARG A 331 3.57 -9.89 -12.84
CA ARG A 331 3.65 -9.97 -11.38
C ARG A 331 2.26 -9.91 -10.77
N LEU A 332 1.99 -10.83 -9.85
CA LEU A 332 0.74 -10.92 -9.11
C LEU A 332 1.01 -10.61 -7.63
N VAL A 333 0.20 -9.75 -7.04
CA VAL A 333 0.24 -9.41 -5.62
C VAL A 333 -1.14 -9.65 -5.04
N ASN A 334 -1.26 -10.65 -4.17
CA ASN A 334 -2.51 -10.96 -3.48
C ASN A 334 -2.40 -10.54 -2.01
N ILE A 335 -3.42 -9.85 -1.49
CA ILE A 335 -3.52 -9.50 -0.06
C ILE A 335 -4.58 -10.39 0.57
N TRP A 336 -4.14 -11.34 1.40
CA TRP A 336 -4.99 -12.32 2.06
C TRP A 336 -4.99 -12.14 3.58
N GLY A 337 -6.06 -12.58 4.24
CA GLY A 337 -6.08 -12.69 5.70
C GLY A 337 -5.02 -13.69 6.20
N ALA A 338 -4.52 -13.47 7.40
CA ALA A 338 -3.48 -14.31 8.01
C ALA A 338 -3.93 -15.79 8.22
N ASP A 339 -5.23 -16.04 8.28
CA ASP A 339 -5.84 -17.36 8.32
C ASP A 339 -5.55 -18.20 7.06
N HIS A 340 -5.22 -17.57 5.93
CA HIS A 340 -4.81 -18.22 4.68
C HIS A 340 -3.31 -18.54 4.61
N HIS A 341 -2.51 -18.35 5.68
CA HIS A 341 -1.07 -18.60 5.70
C HIS A 341 -0.69 -19.99 5.11
N GLY A 342 -1.38 -21.07 5.53
CA GLY A 342 -1.12 -22.44 5.04
C GLY A 342 -1.52 -22.66 3.58
N TYR A 343 -2.21 -21.71 2.95
CA TYR A 343 -2.67 -21.81 1.56
C TYR A 343 -1.65 -21.26 0.55
N VAL A 344 -0.74 -20.39 1.01
CA VAL A 344 0.25 -19.71 0.16
C VAL A 344 1.16 -20.70 -0.58
N ALA A 345 1.77 -21.64 0.15
CA ALA A 345 2.65 -22.66 -0.44
C ALA A 345 1.90 -23.51 -1.50
N ARG A 346 0.65 -23.85 -1.22
CA ARG A 346 -0.22 -24.64 -2.10
C ARG A 346 -0.48 -23.96 -3.44
N VAL A 347 -0.84 -22.67 -3.44
CA VAL A 347 -1.09 -21.92 -4.69
C VAL A 347 0.20 -21.70 -5.46
N LYS A 348 1.30 -21.38 -4.78
CA LYS A 348 2.63 -21.27 -5.43
C LYS A 348 3.07 -22.59 -6.06
N ALA A 349 2.87 -23.71 -5.38
CA ALA A 349 3.14 -25.05 -5.92
C ALA A 349 2.29 -25.34 -7.18
N ALA A 350 1.02 -24.95 -7.15
CA ALA A 350 0.14 -25.12 -8.31
C ALA A 350 0.59 -24.28 -9.51
N MET A 351 1.02 -23.04 -9.28
CA MET A 351 1.54 -22.18 -10.35
C MET A 351 2.84 -22.75 -10.94
N ALA A 352 3.75 -23.23 -10.10
CA ALA A 352 4.97 -23.89 -10.55
C ALA A 352 4.66 -25.17 -11.36
N ALA A 353 3.68 -25.96 -10.94
CA ALA A 353 3.22 -27.16 -11.66
C ALA A 353 2.64 -26.82 -13.04
N LEU A 354 2.01 -25.66 -13.22
CA LEU A 354 1.57 -25.12 -14.50
C LEU A 354 2.72 -24.52 -15.34
N GLY A 355 3.92 -24.36 -14.76
CA GLY A 355 5.10 -23.82 -15.44
C GLY A 355 5.25 -22.31 -15.35
N HIS A 356 4.51 -21.66 -14.47
CA HIS A 356 4.73 -20.25 -14.09
C HIS A 356 5.85 -20.14 -13.05
N ASP A 357 6.58 -19.02 -13.06
CA ASP A 357 7.56 -18.74 -12.02
C ASP A 357 6.85 -18.38 -10.70
N PRO A 358 6.99 -19.17 -9.62
CA PRO A 358 6.33 -18.91 -8.35
C PRO A 358 6.84 -17.63 -7.65
N GLN A 359 7.97 -17.04 -8.10
CA GLN A 359 8.47 -15.76 -7.60
C GLN A 359 7.66 -14.57 -8.16
N GLN A 360 6.95 -14.76 -9.25
CA GLN A 360 6.03 -13.75 -9.80
C GLN A 360 4.75 -13.61 -8.99
N LEU A 361 4.43 -14.55 -8.10
CA LEU A 361 3.31 -14.47 -7.17
C LEU A 361 3.80 -14.06 -5.77
N THR A 362 3.45 -12.86 -5.36
CA THR A 362 3.64 -12.36 -4.00
C THR A 362 2.32 -12.42 -3.24
N VAL A 363 2.31 -13.05 -2.08
CA VAL A 363 1.16 -13.05 -1.18
C VAL A 363 1.51 -12.30 0.08
N LEU A 364 0.79 -11.22 0.34
CA LEU A 364 0.91 -10.39 1.52
C LEU A 364 -0.16 -10.82 2.53
N LEU A 365 0.26 -11.19 3.74
CA LEU A 365 -0.65 -11.67 4.78
C LEU A 365 -1.03 -10.54 5.72
N LEU A 366 -2.32 -10.26 5.81
CA LEU A 366 -2.90 -9.20 6.60
C LEU A 366 -3.32 -9.73 7.98
N GLN A 367 -2.69 -9.22 9.04
CA GLN A 367 -3.04 -9.58 10.42
C GLN A 367 -4.35 -8.93 10.89
N MET A 368 -4.91 -9.50 11.95
CA MET A 368 -6.20 -9.10 12.51
C MET A 368 -6.20 -7.65 13.02
N VAL A 369 -7.40 -7.07 13.06
CA VAL A 369 -7.68 -5.76 13.68
C VAL A 369 -8.49 -5.98 14.94
N SER A 370 -8.06 -5.40 16.04
CA SER A 370 -8.82 -5.28 17.29
C SER A 370 -9.24 -3.83 17.48
N LEU A 371 -10.52 -3.59 17.69
CA LEU A 371 -11.03 -2.25 18.00
C LEU A 371 -11.01 -2.02 19.51
N TYR A 372 -10.59 -0.82 19.93
CA TYR A 372 -10.57 -0.39 21.32
C TYR A 372 -11.42 0.85 21.52
N ARG A 373 -12.14 0.90 22.64
CA ARG A 373 -12.91 2.06 23.12
C ARG A 373 -12.78 2.13 24.63
N ASP A 374 -12.45 3.29 25.17
CA ASP A 374 -12.17 3.50 26.61
C ASP A 374 -11.15 2.49 27.18
N GLY A 375 -10.18 2.07 26.36
CA GLY A 375 -9.17 1.06 26.70
C GLY A 375 -9.64 -0.39 26.66
N GLU A 376 -10.92 -0.65 26.34
CA GLU A 376 -11.53 -1.98 26.29
C GLU A 376 -11.74 -2.46 24.85
N VAL A 377 -11.60 -3.78 24.64
CA VAL A 377 -11.82 -4.38 23.31
C VAL A 377 -13.29 -4.36 22.94
N VAL A 378 -13.60 -3.76 21.78
CA VAL A 378 -14.94 -3.77 21.18
C VAL A 378 -15.08 -5.04 20.34
N LYS A 379 -15.81 -6.03 20.86
CA LYS A 379 -16.03 -7.31 20.15
C LYS A 379 -17.18 -7.24 19.16
N LEU A 380 -18.25 -6.53 19.52
CA LEU A 380 -19.49 -6.47 18.75
C LEU A 380 -19.94 -5.01 18.59
N SER A 381 -20.66 -4.75 17.50
CA SER A 381 -21.36 -3.50 17.26
C SER A 381 -22.41 -3.25 18.35
N LYS A 382 -22.47 -2.03 18.89
CA LYS A 382 -23.53 -1.62 19.83
C LYS A 382 -24.92 -1.59 19.18
N ARG A 383 -24.96 -1.45 17.85
CA ARG A 383 -26.19 -1.28 17.07
C ARG A 383 -26.82 -2.62 16.69
N THR A 384 -26.01 -3.58 16.26
CA THR A 384 -26.48 -4.86 15.70
C THR A 384 -26.21 -6.07 16.58
N GLY A 385 -25.29 -5.97 17.54
CA GLY A 385 -24.81 -7.11 18.32
C GLY A 385 -23.92 -8.08 17.53
N GLU A 386 -23.55 -7.70 16.30
CA GLU A 386 -22.68 -8.46 15.37
C GLU A 386 -21.30 -7.80 15.27
N THR A 387 -20.43 -8.33 14.42
CA THR A 387 -19.12 -7.72 14.15
C THR A 387 -19.29 -6.29 13.61
N VAL A 388 -18.46 -5.35 14.11
CA VAL A 388 -18.49 -3.95 13.65
C VAL A 388 -18.20 -3.89 12.14
N THR A 389 -19.10 -3.27 11.41
CA THR A 389 -18.99 -3.10 9.96
C THR A 389 -18.04 -1.97 9.59
N LEU A 390 -17.53 -1.99 8.35
CA LEU A 390 -16.78 -0.87 7.79
C LEU A 390 -17.61 0.41 7.76
N ARG A 391 -18.90 0.30 7.45
CA ARG A 391 -19.84 1.43 7.43
C ARG A 391 -19.93 2.10 8.80
N GLU A 392 -20.14 1.33 9.86
CA GLU A 392 -20.20 1.85 11.23
C GLU A 392 -18.88 2.51 11.64
N LEU A 393 -17.73 1.93 11.25
CA LEU A 393 -16.42 2.55 11.54
C LEU A 393 -16.28 3.90 10.83
N MET A 394 -16.65 4.00 9.54
CA MET A 394 -16.60 5.26 8.79
C MET A 394 -17.52 6.33 9.39
N GLU A 395 -18.70 5.93 9.83
CA GLU A 395 -19.66 6.84 10.48
C GLU A 395 -19.13 7.35 11.84
N GLU A 396 -18.38 6.53 12.57
CA GLU A 396 -17.87 6.88 13.89
C GLU A 396 -16.61 7.74 13.86
N VAL A 397 -15.61 7.38 13.03
CA VAL A 397 -14.30 8.04 13.05
C VAL A 397 -13.99 8.85 11.78
N GLY A 398 -14.81 8.71 10.75
CA GLY A 398 -14.56 9.28 9.42
C GLY A 398 -13.61 8.45 8.56
N VAL A 399 -13.66 8.66 7.24
CA VAL A 399 -12.89 7.90 6.25
C VAL A 399 -11.38 8.12 6.41
N ASP A 400 -10.94 9.37 6.54
CA ASP A 400 -9.52 9.72 6.62
C ASP A 400 -8.84 9.11 7.85
N ALA A 401 -9.49 9.18 9.01
CA ALA A 401 -8.95 8.58 10.23
C ALA A 401 -8.92 7.06 10.12
N ALA A 402 -10.01 6.43 9.63
CA ALA A 402 -10.04 4.98 9.45
C ALA A 402 -8.92 4.51 8.52
N ARG A 403 -8.75 5.15 7.35
CA ARG A 403 -7.69 4.81 6.39
C ARG A 403 -6.29 4.97 6.97
N TYR A 404 -6.01 6.13 7.58
CA TYR A 404 -4.69 6.41 8.12
C TYR A 404 -4.30 5.43 9.24
N PHE A 405 -5.21 5.15 10.17
CA PHE A 405 -4.98 4.21 11.26
C PHE A 405 -4.73 2.79 10.75
N PHE A 406 -5.45 2.34 9.72
CA PHE A 406 -5.17 1.05 9.08
C PHE A 406 -3.79 0.98 8.43
N LEU A 407 -3.25 2.12 7.98
CA LEU A 407 -1.96 2.24 7.28
C LEU A 407 -0.76 2.55 8.19
N MET A 408 -0.97 2.83 9.49
CA MET A 408 0.13 3.16 10.41
C MET A 408 1.06 1.99 10.71
N ARG A 409 0.56 0.75 10.61
CA ARG A 409 1.28 -0.48 10.94
C ARG A 409 1.50 -1.32 9.70
N SER A 410 2.58 -2.11 9.72
CA SER A 410 2.83 -3.10 8.66
C SER A 410 1.73 -4.15 8.61
N LEU A 411 1.53 -4.76 7.43
CA LEU A 411 0.47 -5.74 7.21
C LEU A 411 0.60 -6.96 8.15
N ASP A 412 1.83 -7.40 8.37
CA ASP A 412 2.20 -8.58 9.17
C ASP A 412 2.10 -8.36 10.68
N SER A 413 1.80 -7.14 11.12
CA SER A 413 1.58 -6.82 12.54
C SER A 413 0.08 -6.74 12.86
N GLN A 414 -0.29 -7.25 14.04
CA GLN A 414 -1.62 -7.01 14.60
C GLN A 414 -1.86 -5.51 14.78
N LEU A 415 -3.07 -5.06 14.51
CA LEU A 415 -3.47 -3.68 14.64
C LEU A 415 -4.48 -3.49 15.77
N ASP A 416 -4.08 -2.77 16.79
CA ASP A 416 -4.96 -2.25 17.81
C ASP A 416 -5.45 -0.86 17.37
N PHE A 417 -6.72 -0.77 17.00
CA PHE A 417 -7.34 0.44 16.48
C PHE A 417 -8.07 1.16 17.62
N ASP A 418 -7.53 2.26 18.08
CA ASP A 418 -8.10 3.11 19.12
C ASP A 418 -9.13 4.08 18.51
N LEU A 419 -10.42 3.79 18.75
CA LEU A 419 -11.54 4.60 18.27
C LEU A 419 -11.56 6.00 18.89
N ASP A 420 -11.16 6.11 20.14
CA ASP A 420 -11.19 7.39 20.85
C ASP A 420 -10.08 8.31 20.36
N LEU A 421 -8.88 7.76 20.15
CA LEU A 421 -7.77 8.50 19.56
C LEU A 421 -8.12 8.94 18.11
N ALA A 422 -8.74 8.07 17.32
CA ALA A 422 -9.10 8.36 15.94
C ALA A 422 -10.11 9.52 15.80
N LYS A 423 -10.95 9.75 16.83
CA LYS A 423 -11.92 10.86 16.89
C LYS A 423 -11.33 12.18 17.40
N LYS A 424 -10.16 12.16 18.06
CA LYS A 424 -9.57 13.38 18.64
C LYS A 424 -9.21 14.39 17.57
N ARG A 425 -9.56 15.64 17.81
CA ARG A 425 -9.15 16.81 16.99
C ARG A 425 -8.00 17.55 17.67
N THR A 426 -6.94 16.82 18.00
CA THR A 426 -5.75 17.31 18.67
C THR A 426 -4.50 16.71 18.04
N ASN A 427 -3.33 17.26 18.37
CA ASN A 427 -2.03 16.78 17.87
C ASN A 427 -1.70 15.32 18.29
N GLU A 428 -2.43 14.74 19.23
CA GLU A 428 -2.29 13.32 19.58
C GLU A 428 -2.77 12.39 18.46
N ASN A 429 -3.79 12.82 17.70
CA ASN A 429 -4.27 12.10 16.53
C ASN A 429 -3.33 12.35 15.34
N PRO A 430 -2.61 11.33 14.84
CA PRO A 430 -1.58 11.53 13.82
C PRO A 430 -2.13 12.01 12.48
N VAL A 431 -3.34 11.59 12.07
CA VAL A 431 -3.92 12.11 10.83
C VAL A 431 -4.33 13.57 10.97
N TYR A 432 -4.92 13.93 12.11
CA TYR A 432 -5.26 15.33 12.39
C TYR A 432 -4.00 16.21 12.39
N TYR A 433 -2.91 15.74 13.00
CA TYR A 433 -1.63 16.46 13.04
C TYR A 433 -1.08 16.79 11.65
N ILE A 434 -1.15 15.83 10.71
CA ILE A 434 -0.67 16.03 9.34
C ILE A 434 -1.62 16.96 8.57
N GLN A 435 -2.93 16.74 8.68
CA GLN A 435 -3.95 17.57 8.03
C GLN A 435 -3.90 19.02 8.55
N TYR A 436 -3.65 19.19 9.84
CA TYR A 436 -3.46 20.52 10.43
C TYR A 436 -2.22 21.23 9.88
N ALA A 437 -1.12 20.51 9.60
CA ALA A 437 0.03 21.10 8.91
C ALA A 437 -0.38 21.64 7.53
N HIS A 438 -1.14 20.88 6.73
CA HIS A 438 -1.61 21.32 5.41
C HIS A 438 -2.58 22.51 5.50
N ALA A 439 -3.54 22.50 6.42
CA ALA A 439 -4.47 23.61 6.63
C ALA A 439 -3.74 24.89 7.07
N ARG A 440 -2.68 24.74 7.90
CA ARG A 440 -1.81 25.87 8.30
C ARG A 440 -1.03 26.41 7.12
N ILE A 441 -0.48 25.58 6.25
CA ILE A 441 0.17 25.98 5.00
C ILE A 441 -0.79 26.82 4.15
N SER A 442 -2.02 26.34 3.97
CA SER A 442 -3.05 27.08 3.23
C SER A 442 -3.38 28.45 3.88
N SER A 443 -3.35 28.53 5.21
CA SER A 443 -3.52 29.81 5.92
C SER A 443 -2.34 30.77 5.70
N ILE A 444 -1.10 30.24 5.66
CA ILE A 444 0.09 31.04 5.36
C ILE A 444 -0.01 31.67 3.97
N PHE A 445 -0.49 30.93 2.98
CA PHE A 445 -0.69 31.46 1.62
C PHE A 445 -1.69 32.60 1.59
N ARG A 446 -2.83 32.48 2.30
CA ARG A 446 -3.80 33.59 2.40
C ARG A 446 -3.19 34.86 3.02
N GLN A 447 -2.41 34.71 4.09
CA GLN A 447 -1.71 35.85 4.73
C GLN A 447 -0.62 36.45 3.84
N ALA A 448 0.10 35.63 3.07
CA ALA A 448 1.11 36.05 2.12
C ALA A 448 0.48 36.85 0.97
N GLU A 449 -0.68 36.42 0.46
CA GLU A 449 -1.43 37.16 -0.57
C GLU A 449 -1.87 38.54 -0.08
N GLU A 450 -2.42 38.64 1.13
CA GLU A 450 -2.77 39.91 1.77
C GLU A 450 -1.53 40.85 1.91
N SER A 451 -0.36 40.24 2.17
CA SER A 451 0.93 40.94 2.31
C SER A 451 1.68 41.12 0.99
N LYS A 452 1.11 40.70 -0.14
CA LYS A 452 1.71 40.73 -1.49
C LYS A 452 3.08 40.01 -1.57
N ILE A 453 3.29 38.98 -0.78
CA ILE A 453 4.46 38.12 -0.83
C ILE A 453 4.20 37.01 -1.85
N VAL A 454 5.14 36.81 -2.79
CA VAL A 454 5.10 35.71 -3.78
C VAL A 454 6.22 34.72 -3.49
N PRO A 455 6.02 33.43 -3.79
CA PRO A 455 7.09 32.43 -3.63
C PRO A 455 8.29 32.76 -4.52
N ALA A 456 9.50 32.62 -3.99
CA ALA A 456 10.73 32.77 -4.76
C ALA A 456 11.01 31.55 -5.66
N ASP A 457 11.71 31.81 -6.78
CA ASP A 457 12.20 30.77 -7.70
C ASP A 457 13.68 30.93 -8.08
N GLY A 458 14.31 32.01 -7.61
CA GLY A 458 15.66 32.49 -7.94
C GLY A 458 16.69 32.38 -6.81
N ALA A 459 17.58 33.36 -6.79
CA ALA A 459 18.69 33.44 -5.84
C ALA A 459 18.25 33.69 -4.38
N GLU A 460 17.02 34.12 -4.17
CA GLU A 460 16.46 34.34 -2.83
C GLU A 460 16.41 33.02 -2.02
N LEU A 461 16.34 31.86 -2.69
CA LEU A 461 16.34 30.56 -2.02
C LEU A 461 17.63 30.28 -1.24
N GLU A 462 18.75 30.90 -1.61
CA GLU A 462 20.02 30.78 -0.90
C GLU A 462 20.01 31.44 0.49
N ARG A 463 18.96 32.21 0.80
CA ARG A 463 18.74 32.80 2.13
C ARG A 463 18.20 31.83 3.16
N LEU A 464 17.80 30.65 2.74
CA LEU A 464 17.32 29.57 3.63
C LEU A 464 18.51 28.89 4.31
N THR A 465 18.95 29.43 5.42
CA THR A 465 20.16 29.01 6.14
C THR A 465 19.90 28.51 7.56
N ASP A 466 18.67 28.67 8.07
CA ASP A 466 18.30 28.13 9.37
C ASP A 466 18.30 26.60 9.34
N GLU A 467 18.68 25.98 10.45
CA GLU A 467 18.74 24.51 10.55
C GLU A 467 17.39 23.84 10.27
N THR A 468 16.28 24.49 10.70
CA THR A 468 14.94 23.91 10.45
C THR A 468 14.53 24.05 8.99
N GLU A 469 14.98 25.10 8.29
CA GLU A 469 14.81 25.27 6.84
C GLU A 469 15.56 24.16 6.09
N THR A 470 16.83 23.97 6.43
CA THR A 470 17.68 22.92 5.82
C THR A 470 17.14 21.51 6.10
N ALA A 471 16.72 21.25 7.34
CA ALA A 471 16.14 19.94 7.70
C ALA A 471 14.85 19.66 6.91
N LEU A 472 14.00 20.68 6.74
CA LEU A 472 12.78 20.55 5.96
C LEU A 472 13.07 20.28 4.47
N ILE A 473 14.04 21.01 3.87
CA ILE A 473 14.47 20.77 2.48
C ILE A 473 15.00 19.33 2.30
N LYS A 474 15.86 18.86 3.21
CA LYS A 474 16.38 17.47 3.19
C LYS A 474 15.24 16.46 3.29
N LYS A 475 14.26 16.71 4.16
CA LYS A 475 13.09 15.83 4.29
C LYS A 475 12.27 15.76 3.00
N LEU A 476 12.06 16.91 2.34
CA LEU A 476 11.40 16.96 1.04
C LEU A 476 12.20 16.21 -0.03
N ALA A 477 13.52 16.39 -0.07
CA ALA A 477 14.41 15.75 -1.04
C ALA A 477 14.38 14.22 -0.97
N ALA A 478 14.17 13.66 0.22
CA ALA A 478 14.12 12.21 0.42
C ALA A 478 12.80 11.55 -0.08
N TYR A 479 11.81 12.33 -0.50
CA TYR A 479 10.48 11.79 -0.82
C TYR A 479 10.45 10.80 -2.00
N PRO A 480 11.11 11.07 -3.16
CA PRO A 480 11.12 10.11 -4.27
C PRO A 480 11.79 8.78 -3.90
N GLU A 481 12.88 8.82 -3.13
CA GLU A 481 13.55 7.60 -2.62
C GLU A 481 12.61 6.80 -1.69
N GLU A 482 11.85 7.50 -0.84
CA GLU A 482 10.89 6.85 0.05
C GLU A 482 9.72 6.20 -0.73
N ILE A 483 9.24 6.82 -1.81
CA ILE A 483 8.26 6.22 -2.74
C ILE A 483 8.85 4.94 -3.37
N GLU A 484 10.07 5.01 -3.91
CA GLU A 484 10.70 3.86 -4.54
C GLU A 484 10.88 2.69 -3.57
N ARG A 485 11.39 2.98 -2.38
CA ARG A 485 11.62 1.99 -1.34
C ARG A 485 10.32 1.39 -0.82
N ALA A 486 9.32 2.22 -0.54
CA ALA A 486 8.01 1.76 -0.10
C ALA A 486 7.36 0.83 -1.14
N ALA A 487 7.48 1.16 -2.43
CA ALA A 487 6.97 0.34 -3.52
C ALA A 487 7.72 -0.99 -3.66
N ALA A 488 9.05 -0.98 -3.54
CA ALA A 488 9.88 -2.20 -3.61
C ALA A 488 9.59 -3.17 -2.46
N GLU A 489 9.29 -2.64 -1.27
CA GLU A 489 8.97 -3.40 -0.06
C GLU A 489 7.47 -3.74 0.07
N TYR A 490 6.59 -3.28 -0.84
CA TYR A 490 5.12 -3.33 -0.69
C TYR A 490 4.62 -2.76 0.65
N ALA A 491 5.19 -1.64 1.07
CA ALA A 491 5.10 -1.09 2.42
C ALA A 491 4.47 0.31 2.47
N PRO A 492 3.14 0.47 2.21
CA PRO A 492 2.49 1.79 2.23
C PRO A 492 2.58 2.50 3.59
N GLN A 493 2.75 1.77 4.71
CA GLN A 493 2.98 2.34 6.04
C GLN A 493 4.23 3.23 6.12
N ARG A 494 5.19 3.06 5.21
CA ARG A 494 6.36 3.94 5.13
C ARG A 494 5.95 5.36 4.75
N ILE A 495 4.99 5.49 3.83
CA ILE A 495 4.47 6.78 3.40
C ILE A 495 3.65 7.44 4.52
N ALA A 496 2.89 6.67 5.31
CA ALA A 496 2.19 7.19 6.48
C ALA A 496 3.18 7.77 7.51
N ARG A 497 4.26 7.04 7.81
CA ARG A 497 5.34 7.51 8.68
C ARG A 497 6.04 8.75 8.10
N TYR A 498 6.39 8.71 6.82
CA TYR A 498 7.03 9.85 6.14
C TYR A 498 6.17 11.11 6.23
N SER A 499 4.87 11.01 5.96
CA SER A 499 3.93 12.14 6.04
C SER A 499 3.90 12.77 7.43
N HIS A 500 3.91 11.93 8.47
CA HIS A 500 3.94 12.40 9.86
C HIS A 500 5.26 13.10 10.20
N GLU A 501 6.39 12.54 9.80
CA GLU A 501 7.71 13.12 10.00
C GLU A 501 7.88 14.43 9.23
N LEU A 502 7.34 14.52 8.00
CA LEU A 502 7.33 15.76 7.21
C LEU A 502 6.50 16.86 7.89
N ALA A 503 5.31 16.50 8.41
CA ALA A 503 4.50 17.44 9.18
C ALA A 503 5.22 17.93 10.44
N ALA A 504 5.94 17.06 11.15
CA ALA A 504 6.75 17.42 12.32
C ALA A 504 7.89 18.38 11.95
N ALA A 505 8.60 18.12 10.86
CA ALA A 505 9.65 19.02 10.35
C ALA A 505 9.08 20.40 9.95
N PHE A 506 7.90 20.42 9.32
CA PHE A 506 7.21 21.67 9.00
C PHE A 506 6.81 22.45 10.26
N HIS A 507 6.26 21.79 11.27
CA HIS A 507 5.90 22.47 12.52
C HIS A 507 7.13 23.03 13.27
N ALA A 508 8.25 22.31 13.26
CA ALA A 508 9.51 22.80 13.83
C ALA A 508 10.00 24.06 13.10
N PHE A 509 10.00 24.03 11.76
CA PHE A 509 10.30 25.19 10.93
C PHE A 509 9.37 26.38 11.23
N TYR A 510 8.05 26.15 11.20
CA TYR A 510 7.06 27.20 11.38
C TYR A 510 7.14 27.88 12.77
N ASN A 511 7.44 27.11 13.80
CA ASN A 511 7.58 27.64 15.16
C ASN A 511 8.82 28.55 15.31
N LYS A 512 9.88 28.31 14.55
CA LYS A 512 11.15 29.05 14.62
C LYS A 512 11.23 30.17 13.59
N CYS A 513 10.74 29.93 12.38
CA CYS A 513 10.93 30.78 11.22
C CYS A 513 9.63 31.48 10.82
N ARG A 514 9.52 32.79 11.14
CA ARG A 514 8.40 33.62 10.66
C ARG A 514 8.53 33.85 9.16
N ILE A 515 7.41 34.02 8.46
CA ILE A 515 7.33 34.26 7.02
C ILE A 515 6.90 35.69 6.78
N VAL A 516 5.70 36.07 7.23
CA VAL A 516 5.16 37.42 7.12
C VAL A 516 5.89 38.34 8.08
N GLY A 517 6.22 39.55 7.61
CA GLY A 517 6.94 40.57 8.41
C GLY A 517 8.46 40.39 8.44
N GLN A 518 9.01 39.52 7.57
CA GLN A 518 10.45 39.38 7.35
C GLN A 518 10.93 40.27 6.17
N GLU A 519 12.23 40.30 5.98
CA GLU A 519 12.83 40.92 4.80
C GLU A 519 12.25 40.25 3.53
N PRO A 520 11.86 41.05 2.50
CA PRO A 520 11.07 40.51 1.37
C PRO A 520 11.65 39.29 0.67
N ALA A 521 12.96 39.22 0.42
CA ALA A 521 13.59 38.08 -0.24
C ALA A 521 13.58 36.84 0.63
N LEU A 522 13.78 36.97 1.95
CA LEU A 522 13.68 35.83 2.89
C LEU A 522 12.23 35.36 3.03
N ALA A 523 11.27 36.31 3.09
CA ALA A 523 9.85 35.96 3.14
C ALA A 523 9.42 35.17 1.89
N SER A 524 9.85 35.61 0.69
CA SER A 524 9.60 34.90 -0.58
C SER A 524 10.24 33.51 -0.62
N ALA A 525 11.48 33.37 -0.14
CA ALA A 525 12.18 32.08 -0.05
C ALA A 525 11.47 31.11 0.90
N ARG A 526 11.07 31.59 2.09
CA ARG A 526 10.31 30.77 3.06
C ARG A 526 8.93 30.35 2.51
N LEU A 527 8.26 31.25 1.79
CA LEU A 527 6.98 30.93 1.17
C LEU A 527 7.13 29.85 0.08
N ALA A 528 8.24 29.86 -0.68
CA ALA A 528 8.57 28.82 -1.64
C ALA A 528 8.79 27.44 -0.97
N LEU A 529 9.48 27.41 0.17
CA LEU A 529 9.66 26.19 0.98
C LEU A 529 8.32 25.67 1.51
N VAL A 530 7.45 26.55 2.00
CA VAL A 530 6.08 26.22 2.44
C VAL A 530 5.26 25.65 1.30
N MET A 531 5.39 26.19 0.07
CA MET A 531 4.71 25.70 -1.12
C MET A 531 5.14 24.26 -1.44
N ALA A 532 6.43 24.00 -1.50
CA ALA A 532 6.97 22.67 -1.74
C ALA A 532 6.46 21.66 -0.67
N THR A 533 6.47 22.08 0.60
CA THR A 533 6.00 21.26 1.72
C THR A 533 4.52 20.90 1.58
N GLY A 534 3.67 21.87 1.26
CA GLY A 534 2.23 21.67 1.08
C GLY A 534 1.93 20.68 -0.06
N ARG A 535 2.65 20.77 -1.18
CA ARG A 535 2.53 19.85 -2.31
C ARG A 535 2.90 18.43 -1.90
N VAL A 536 4.02 18.24 -1.21
CA VAL A 536 4.47 16.90 -0.79
C VAL A 536 3.55 16.29 0.28
N ILE A 537 3.06 17.08 1.24
CA ILE A 537 2.05 16.59 2.21
C ILE A 537 0.78 16.14 1.47
N ARG A 538 0.25 16.96 0.56
CA ARG A 538 -0.94 16.62 -0.23
C ARG A 538 -0.72 15.36 -1.04
N HIS A 539 0.39 15.25 -1.75
CA HIS A 539 0.73 14.09 -2.57
C HIS A 539 0.88 12.82 -1.71
N SER A 540 1.60 12.89 -0.60
CA SER A 540 1.82 11.73 0.29
C SER A 540 0.52 11.26 0.96
N LEU A 541 -0.37 12.17 1.38
CA LEU A 541 -1.71 11.82 1.85
C LEU A 541 -2.56 11.21 0.72
N GLY A 542 -2.45 11.74 -0.52
CA GLY A 542 -3.13 11.19 -1.70
C GLY A 542 -2.72 9.74 -1.99
N VAL A 543 -1.44 9.38 -1.85
CA VAL A 543 -0.98 7.98 -1.96
C VAL A 543 -1.67 7.07 -0.94
N LEU A 544 -1.97 7.58 0.24
CA LEU A 544 -2.68 6.85 1.30
C LEU A 544 -4.21 6.87 1.11
N GLY A 545 -4.73 7.66 0.15
CA GLY A 545 -6.15 7.90 -0.02
C GLY A 545 -6.78 8.69 1.14
N VAL A 546 -5.99 9.59 1.74
CA VAL A 546 -6.38 10.50 2.83
C VAL A 546 -6.45 11.92 2.27
N SER A 547 -7.44 12.68 2.67
CA SER A 547 -7.62 14.05 2.20
C SER A 547 -6.60 15.03 2.83
N ALA A 548 -6.32 16.11 2.11
CA ALA A 548 -5.49 17.23 2.58
C ALA A 548 -6.34 18.51 2.65
N PRO A 549 -7.09 18.74 3.73
CA PRO A 549 -8.00 19.87 3.85
C PRO A 549 -7.24 21.20 3.93
N GLU A 550 -7.83 22.24 3.34
CA GLU A 550 -7.27 23.61 3.39
C GLU A 550 -7.73 24.40 4.62
N LYS A 551 -8.74 23.88 5.32
CA LYS A 551 -9.29 24.45 6.56
C LYS A 551 -9.68 23.32 7.51
N MET A 552 -9.40 23.52 8.78
CA MET A 552 -9.78 22.61 9.86
C MET A 552 -10.34 23.39 11.05
#